data_1b94ba94241f6b1e2d31abdf0151752b
#
_entry.id   1b94ba94241f6b1e2d31abdf0151752b
#
_cell.length_a   1.000
_cell.length_b   1.000
_cell.length_c   1.000
_cell.angle_alpha   90.00
_cell.angle_beta   90.00
_cell.angle_gamma   90.00
#
_symmetry.space_group_name_H-M   'P 1'
#
loop_
_entity.id
_entity.type
_entity.pdbx_description
1 polymer ?
#
loop_
_entity_poly.entity_id
_entity_poly.type
_entity_poly.pdbx_seq_one_letter_code
_entity_poly.pdbx_strand_id
1 'polypeptide(L)'
;MVLAMLAWAGSFVSAKYLAMYINEHELVTYRYLITTSTTLPVLMYLNISYKIDLRNLAIAAITAILLVAYTKLFFLGTKIGTASFGGALITTLMPIIAFVIVLIFSKKKPIAKDWLALFIGAIGVSTMLEVWQFDLDEIFSTATVFFLWAATSWALMSVATAQSKSVSPILLSFYIYLIATLFNTVFFYENVSGSVFNMDAIFWVNILLMSIASTTFAATVYVAGMQRWGSKCTVFTFLVPFFVIILGAVFLGEAIQLSTIFGAMLTVSALMLINNISLKSLRS
;
A
#
# COMPACT_ATOMS: atom_id res chain seq x y z
N MET A 1 -1.13 16.40 2.83
CA MET A 1 -1.69 15.22 2.11
C MET A 1 -0.92 14.92 0.83
N VAL A 2 -0.77 15.85 -0.13
CA VAL A 2 -0.07 15.57 -1.41
C VAL A 2 1.33 14.99 -1.20
N LEU A 3 2.16 15.57 -0.31
CA LEU A 3 3.49 15.03 0.02
C LEU A 3 3.44 13.61 0.60
N ALA A 4 2.40 13.27 1.36
CA ALA A 4 2.22 11.91 1.87
C ALA A 4 1.92 10.91 0.73
N MET A 5 1.11 11.30 -0.25
CA MET A 5 0.83 10.48 -1.43
C MET A 5 2.06 10.33 -2.32
N LEU A 6 2.84 11.39 -2.47
CA LEU A 6 4.11 11.35 -3.18
C LEU A 6 5.12 10.42 -2.48
N ALA A 7 5.19 10.46 -1.14
CA ALA A 7 6.04 9.56 -0.37
C ALA A 7 5.59 8.10 -0.49
N TRP A 8 4.28 7.82 -0.52
CA TRP A 8 3.77 6.47 -0.80
C TRP A 8 4.16 5.99 -2.19
N ALA A 9 3.99 6.84 -3.20
CA ALA A 9 4.41 6.53 -4.57
C ALA A 9 5.92 6.27 -4.66
N GLY A 10 6.73 7.08 -3.98
CA GLY A 10 8.18 6.93 -3.93
C GLY A 10 8.64 5.59 -3.36
N SER A 11 7.83 4.93 -2.52
CA SER A 11 8.18 3.62 -1.98
C SER A 11 8.31 2.53 -3.05
N PHE A 12 7.60 2.65 -4.18
CA PHE A 12 7.72 1.71 -5.30
C PHE A 12 9.07 1.86 -6.02
N VAL A 13 9.52 3.10 -6.22
CA VAL A 13 10.84 3.39 -6.78
C VAL A 13 11.94 2.92 -5.81
N SER A 14 11.82 3.24 -4.53
CA SER A 14 12.78 2.78 -3.51
C SER A 14 12.84 1.26 -3.43
N ALA A 15 11.72 0.56 -3.57
CA ALA A 15 11.70 -0.92 -3.60
C ALA A 15 12.52 -1.47 -4.77
N LYS A 16 12.43 -0.84 -5.94
CA LYS A 16 13.21 -1.26 -7.13
C LYS A 16 14.72 -1.12 -6.90
N TYR A 17 15.16 0.00 -6.31
CA TYR A 17 16.56 0.18 -5.92
C TYR A 17 17.00 -0.82 -4.85
N LEU A 18 16.20 -1.00 -3.79
CA LEU A 18 16.53 -1.91 -2.70
C LEU A 18 16.60 -3.37 -3.15
N ALA A 19 15.87 -3.75 -4.22
CA ALA A 19 15.91 -5.10 -4.78
C ALA A 19 17.28 -5.50 -5.37
N MET A 20 18.18 -4.53 -5.58
CA MET A 20 19.57 -4.78 -5.99
C MET A 20 20.49 -5.10 -4.81
N TYR A 21 20.07 -4.81 -3.57
CA TYR A 21 20.89 -4.91 -2.37
C TYR A 21 20.46 -6.02 -1.43
N ILE A 22 19.14 -6.19 -1.25
CA ILE A 22 18.58 -7.05 -0.20
C ILE A 22 17.46 -7.94 -0.75
N ASN A 23 17.15 -8.97 0.01
CA ASN A 23 16.00 -9.84 -0.24
C ASN A 23 14.72 -9.33 0.45
N GLU A 24 13.60 -10.00 0.21
CA GLU A 24 12.29 -9.62 0.75
C GLU A 24 12.19 -9.77 2.26
N HIS A 25 12.95 -10.68 2.88
CA HIS A 25 12.97 -10.87 4.33
C HIS A 25 13.75 -9.75 5.02
N GLU A 26 14.88 -9.37 4.44
CA GLU A 26 15.68 -8.22 4.89
C GLU A 26 14.89 -6.93 4.77
N LEU A 27 14.18 -6.72 3.64
CA LEU A 27 13.34 -5.55 3.46
C LEU A 27 12.28 -5.44 4.56
N VAL A 28 11.54 -6.51 4.84
CA VAL A 28 10.51 -6.53 5.89
C VAL A 28 11.13 -6.18 7.25
N THR A 29 12.23 -6.85 7.61
CA THR A 29 12.89 -6.65 8.91
C THR A 29 13.38 -5.21 9.06
N TYR A 30 14.22 -4.72 8.17
CA TYR A 30 14.83 -3.39 8.30
C TYR A 30 13.81 -2.27 8.14
N ARG A 31 12.90 -2.39 7.17
CA ARG A 31 11.84 -1.40 6.98
C ARG A 31 11.00 -1.23 8.24
N TYR A 32 10.47 -2.32 8.78
CA TYR A 32 9.56 -2.22 9.93
C TYR A 32 10.26 -2.02 11.25
N LEU A 33 11.52 -2.43 11.40
CA LEU A 33 12.35 -2.04 12.54
C LEU A 33 12.56 -0.53 12.59
N ILE A 34 12.97 0.08 11.47
CA ILE A 34 13.14 1.54 11.37
C ILE A 34 11.79 2.24 11.59
N THR A 35 10.72 1.74 10.98
CA THR A 35 9.37 2.32 11.13
C THR A 35 8.89 2.25 12.58
N THR A 36 9.06 1.12 13.26
CA THR A 36 8.71 0.96 14.68
C THR A 36 9.49 1.94 15.54
N SER A 37 10.81 2.02 15.33
CA SER A 37 11.70 2.92 16.06
C SER A 37 11.34 4.40 15.86
N THR A 38 10.93 4.79 14.65
CA THR A 38 10.55 6.17 14.33
C THR A 38 9.10 6.51 14.69
N THR A 39 8.22 5.51 14.79
CA THR A 39 6.84 5.71 15.25
C THR A 39 6.77 5.90 16.78
N LEU A 40 7.71 5.30 17.53
CA LEU A 40 7.75 5.42 18.98
C LEU A 40 7.84 6.89 19.48
N PRO A 41 8.79 7.73 19.00
CA PRO A 41 8.82 9.15 19.35
C PRO A 41 7.53 9.89 18.95
N VAL A 42 6.86 9.50 17.86
CA VAL A 42 5.57 10.11 17.47
C VAL A 42 4.49 9.81 18.51
N LEU A 43 4.42 8.56 19.00
CA LEU A 43 3.49 8.18 20.09
C LEU A 43 3.77 8.98 21.36
N MET A 44 5.06 9.15 21.72
CA MET A 44 5.48 9.94 22.90
C MET A 44 5.08 11.41 22.75
N TYR A 45 5.37 12.02 21.60
CA TYR A 45 5.04 13.41 21.31
C TYR A 45 3.53 13.68 21.35
N LEU A 46 2.73 12.74 20.86
CA LEU A 46 1.26 12.84 20.86
C LEU A 46 0.62 12.40 22.18
N ASN A 47 1.41 12.02 23.20
CA ASN A 47 0.95 11.53 24.49
C ASN A 47 -0.07 10.38 24.38
N ILE A 48 0.13 9.46 23.42
CA ILE A 48 -0.75 8.31 23.20
C ILE A 48 -0.36 7.19 24.17
N SER A 49 -1.35 6.70 24.95
CA SER A 49 -1.14 5.56 25.87
C SER A 49 -0.78 4.29 25.07
N TYR A 50 0.19 3.52 25.57
CA TYR A 50 0.62 2.25 24.97
C TYR A 50 -0.32 1.07 25.25
N LYS A 51 -1.39 1.28 26.05
CA LYS A 51 -2.31 0.19 26.40
C LYS A 51 -3.11 -0.25 25.20
N ILE A 52 -3.10 -1.56 24.94
CA ILE A 52 -3.91 -2.21 23.89
C ILE A 52 -4.62 -3.42 24.51
N ASP A 53 -5.87 -3.60 24.18
CA ASP A 53 -6.65 -4.76 24.61
C ASP A 53 -6.37 -6.00 23.71
N LEU A 54 -6.67 -7.19 24.23
CA LEU A 54 -6.37 -8.44 23.57
C LEU A 54 -7.00 -8.56 22.17
N ARG A 55 -8.23 -8.05 22.00
CA ARG A 55 -8.92 -8.04 20.69
C ARG A 55 -8.15 -7.23 19.66
N ASN A 56 -7.77 -6.00 20.00
CA ASN A 56 -7.03 -5.13 19.09
C ASN A 56 -5.60 -5.63 18.86
N LEU A 57 -4.99 -6.27 19.85
CA LEU A 57 -3.70 -6.96 19.69
C LEU A 57 -3.82 -8.13 18.70
N ALA A 58 -4.89 -8.91 18.76
CA ALA A 58 -5.15 -9.98 17.79
C ALA A 58 -5.36 -9.43 16.37
N ILE A 59 -6.11 -8.31 16.24
CA ILE A 59 -6.26 -7.60 14.96
C ILE A 59 -4.89 -7.13 14.46
N ALA A 60 -4.06 -6.55 15.32
CA ALA A 60 -2.72 -6.13 14.96
C ALA A 60 -1.85 -7.31 14.49
N ALA A 61 -1.94 -8.46 15.14
CA ALA A 61 -1.18 -9.67 14.76
C ALA A 61 -1.61 -10.21 13.38
N ILE A 62 -2.91 -10.34 13.13
CA ILE A 62 -3.43 -10.77 11.82
C ILE A 62 -3.00 -9.77 10.75
N THR A 63 -3.15 -8.48 11.03
CA THR A 63 -2.77 -7.41 10.11
C THR A 63 -1.27 -7.41 9.84
N ALA A 64 -0.42 -7.69 10.84
CA ALA A 64 1.02 -7.79 10.69
C ALA A 64 1.43 -8.92 9.74
N ILE A 65 0.79 -10.10 9.86
CA ILE A 65 1.04 -11.23 8.93
C ILE A 65 0.66 -10.84 7.49
N LEU A 66 -0.51 -10.22 7.31
CA LEU A 66 -0.95 -9.73 5.99
C LEU A 66 -0.02 -8.64 5.45
N LEU A 67 0.50 -7.77 6.31
CA LEU A 67 1.47 -6.74 5.95
C LEU A 67 2.80 -7.33 5.51
N VAL A 68 3.28 -8.37 6.19
CA VAL A 68 4.49 -9.12 5.79
C VAL A 68 4.27 -9.75 4.41
N ALA A 69 3.13 -10.42 4.22
CA ALA A 69 2.78 -11.01 2.92
C ALA A 69 2.71 -9.96 1.81
N TYR A 70 2.00 -8.85 2.06
CA TYR A 70 1.94 -7.71 1.14
C TYR A 70 3.32 -7.21 0.75
N THR A 71 4.18 -6.96 1.76
CA THR A 71 5.49 -6.35 1.50
C THR A 71 6.39 -7.28 0.70
N LYS A 72 6.39 -8.58 1.01
CA LYS A 72 7.17 -9.57 0.25
C LYS A 72 6.69 -9.69 -1.20
N LEU A 73 5.38 -9.85 -1.38
CA LEU A 73 4.76 -9.98 -2.71
C LEU A 73 4.97 -8.72 -3.57
N PHE A 74 4.74 -7.55 -2.98
CA PHE A 74 4.99 -6.26 -3.61
C PHE A 74 6.47 -6.12 -4.04
N PHE A 75 7.39 -6.48 -3.15
CA PHE A 75 8.82 -6.37 -3.42
C PHE A 75 9.28 -7.34 -4.50
N LEU A 76 8.86 -8.61 -4.43
CA LEU A 76 9.15 -9.61 -5.46
C LEU A 76 8.57 -9.21 -6.82
N GLY A 77 7.32 -8.72 -6.84
CA GLY A 77 6.72 -8.20 -8.06
C GLY A 77 7.50 -7.02 -8.65
N THR A 78 7.93 -6.07 -7.81
CA THR A 78 8.72 -4.91 -8.24
C THR A 78 10.13 -5.30 -8.70
N LYS A 79 10.71 -6.36 -8.11
CA LYS A 79 12.03 -6.87 -8.50
C LYS A 79 12.08 -7.34 -9.96
N ILE A 80 11.03 -8.06 -10.40
CA ILE A 80 10.95 -8.67 -11.74
C ILE A 80 10.09 -7.87 -12.72
N GLY A 81 9.14 -7.06 -12.25
CA GLY A 81 8.28 -6.18 -13.05
C GLY A 81 8.68 -4.71 -12.97
N THR A 82 7.83 -3.82 -13.52
CA THR A 82 8.03 -2.37 -13.42
C THR A 82 7.38 -1.80 -12.16
N ALA A 83 8.02 -0.80 -11.55
CA ALA A 83 7.49 -0.11 -10.37
C ALA A 83 6.24 0.70 -10.72
N SER A 84 6.23 1.33 -11.92
CA SER A 84 5.09 2.11 -12.42
C SER A 84 3.84 1.29 -12.56
N PHE A 85 3.92 0.16 -13.26
CA PHE A 85 2.78 -0.74 -13.47
C PHE A 85 2.30 -1.35 -12.14
N GLY A 86 3.22 -1.94 -11.35
CA GLY A 86 2.89 -2.56 -10.08
C GLY A 86 2.28 -1.57 -9.09
N GLY A 87 2.84 -0.36 -9.00
CA GLY A 87 2.31 0.68 -8.13
C GLY A 87 0.93 1.16 -8.56
N ALA A 88 0.71 1.40 -9.86
CA ALA A 88 -0.60 1.79 -10.37
C ALA A 88 -1.64 0.67 -10.14
N LEU A 89 -1.30 -0.58 -10.49
CA LEU A 89 -2.19 -1.73 -10.33
C LEU A 89 -2.57 -1.97 -8.86
N ILE A 90 -1.59 -2.04 -7.97
CA ILE A 90 -1.85 -2.27 -6.54
C ILE A 90 -2.72 -1.16 -5.95
N THR A 91 -2.34 0.10 -6.15
CA THR A 91 -3.00 1.23 -5.49
C THR A 91 -4.42 1.48 -5.97
N THR A 92 -4.74 1.08 -7.20
CA THR A 92 -6.10 1.16 -7.76
C THR A 92 -6.95 -0.08 -7.45
N LEU A 93 -6.34 -1.25 -7.43
CA LEU A 93 -7.08 -2.52 -7.25
C LEU A 93 -7.43 -2.80 -5.78
N MET A 94 -6.53 -2.48 -4.84
CA MET A 94 -6.76 -2.77 -3.42
C MET A 94 -8.04 -2.18 -2.82
N PRO A 95 -8.47 -0.93 -3.12
CA PRO A 95 -9.75 -0.43 -2.62
C PRO A 95 -10.96 -1.10 -3.27
N ILE A 96 -10.84 -1.51 -4.54
CA ILE A 96 -11.90 -2.26 -5.24
C ILE A 96 -12.08 -3.63 -4.58
N ILE A 97 -10.99 -4.36 -4.33
CA ILE A 97 -11.04 -5.65 -3.63
C ILE A 97 -11.59 -5.46 -2.21
N ALA A 98 -11.14 -4.45 -1.47
CA ALA A 98 -11.65 -4.17 -0.13
C ALA A 98 -13.16 -3.91 -0.15
N PHE A 99 -13.67 -3.16 -1.12
CA PHE A 99 -15.09 -2.92 -1.30
C PHE A 99 -15.86 -4.23 -1.57
N VAL A 100 -15.36 -5.08 -2.47
CA VAL A 100 -15.97 -6.40 -2.76
C VAL A 100 -15.99 -7.28 -1.51
N ILE A 101 -14.90 -7.33 -0.74
CA ILE A 101 -14.85 -8.08 0.52
C ILE A 101 -15.93 -7.57 1.48
N VAL A 102 -16.04 -6.24 1.65
CA VAL A 102 -17.06 -5.66 2.52
C VAL A 102 -18.47 -5.98 2.03
N LEU A 103 -18.75 -5.99 0.73
CA LEU A 103 -20.04 -6.38 0.16
C LEU A 103 -20.38 -7.84 0.49
N ILE A 104 -19.43 -8.76 0.35
CA ILE A 104 -19.63 -10.19 0.63
C ILE A 104 -19.95 -10.41 2.11
N PHE A 105 -19.24 -9.76 3.03
CA PHE A 105 -19.39 -9.95 4.47
C PHE A 105 -20.45 -9.04 5.11
N SER A 106 -20.83 -7.94 4.45
CA SER A 106 -21.92 -7.08 4.92
C SER A 106 -23.26 -7.61 4.45
N LYS A 107 -24.29 -7.52 5.31
CA LYS A 107 -25.68 -7.84 4.90
C LYS A 107 -26.30 -6.77 3.98
N LYS A 108 -25.51 -5.74 3.59
CA LYS A 108 -25.97 -4.67 2.69
C LYS A 108 -26.00 -5.17 1.25
N LYS A 109 -27.13 -5.02 0.58
CA LYS A 109 -27.24 -5.32 -0.85
C LYS A 109 -26.58 -4.18 -1.65
N PRO A 110 -25.73 -4.51 -2.65
CA PRO A 110 -25.18 -3.51 -3.54
C PRO A 110 -26.30 -2.82 -4.34
N ILE A 111 -26.18 -1.52 -4.51
CA ILE A 111 -27.09 -0.72 -5.34
C ILE A 111 -26.56 -0.65 -6.78
N ALA A 112 -27.39 -0.22 -7.73
CA ALA A 112 -27.00 -0.12 -9.15
C ALA A 112 -25.72 0.67 -9.38
N LYS A 113 -25.48 1.71 -8.58
CA LYS A 113 -24.26 2.52 -8.60
C LYS A 113 -23.01 1.72 -8.25
N ASP A 114 -23.10 0.81 -7.28
CA ASP A 114 -21.98 -0.05 -6.87
C ASP A 114 -21.58 -1.00 -8.00
N TRP A 115 -22.59 -1.59 -8.67
CA TRP A 115 -22.36 -2.43 -9.84
C TRP A 115 -21.71 -1.67 -11.00
N LEU A 116 -22.18 -0.44 -11.26
CA LEU A 116 -21.56 0.42 -12.28
C LEU A 116 -20.10 0.72 -11.94
N ALA A 117 -19.82 1.05 -10.69
CA ALA A 117 -18.46 1.34 -10.23
C ALA A 117 -17.54 0.11 -10.37
N LEU A 118 -18.01 -1.08 -9.98
CA LEU A 118 -17.26 -2.34 -10.15
C LEU A 118 -17.00 -2.64 -11.63
N PHE A 119 -17.98 -2.40 -12.50
CA PHE A 119 -17.83 -2.59 -13.94
C PHE A 119 -16.78 -1.64 -14.54
N ILE A 120 -16.82 -0.35 -14.20
CA ILE A 120 -15.82 0.63 -14.63
C ILE A 120 -14.43 0.25 -14.08
N GLY A 121 -14.37 -0.19 -12.83
CA GLY A 121 -13.11 -0.67 -12.22
C GLY A 121 -12.54 -1.89 -12.94
N ALA A 122 -13.39 -2.86 -13.29
CA ALA A 122 -12.98 -4.04 -14.05
C ALA A 122 -12.43 -3.67 -15.43
N ILE A 123 -13.10 -2.76 -16.17
CA ILE A 123 -12.58 -2.22 -17.43
C ILE A 123 -11.22 -1.54 -17.21
N GLY A 124 -11.08 -0.74 -16.18
CA GLY A 124 -9.82 -0.06 -15.87
C GLY A 124 -8.68 -1.02 -15.62
N VAL A 125 -8.87 -2.07 -14.82
CA VAL A 125 -7.87 -3.11 -14.58
C VAL A 125 -7.57 -3.89 -15.86
N SER A 126 -8.59 -4.27 -16.64
CA SER A 126 -8.41 -4.94 -17.95
C SER A 126 -7.62 -4.08 -18.93
N THR A 127 -7.81 -2.74 -18.87
CA THR A 127 -7.03 -1.78 -19.67
C THR A 127 -5.57 -1.75 -19.24
N MET A 128 -5.29 -1.78 -17.95
CA MET A 128 -3.91 -1.83 -17.44
C MET A 128 -3.19 -3.12 -17.82
N LEU A 129 -3.91 -4.23 -17.80
CA LEU A 129 -3.41 -5.56 -18.14
C LEU A 129 -3.38 -5.82 -19.66
N GLU A 130 -3.87 -4.89 -20.47
CA GLU A 130 -3.97 -5.02 -21.93
C GLU A 130 -4.62 -6.33 -22.39
N VAL A 131 -5.70 -6.77 -21.69
CA VAL A 131 -6.35 -8.08 -21.85
C VAL A 131 -6.77 -8.34 -23.29
N TRP A 132 -6.99 -7.30 -24.12
CA TRP A 132 -7.33 -7.42 -25.53
C TRP A 132 -6.19 -7.95 -26.42
N GLN A 133 -4.96 -7.97 -25.95
CA GLN A 133 -3.84 -8.58 -26.68
C GLN A 133 -3.91 -10.11 -26.65
N PHE A 134 -4.76 -10.67 -25.77
CA PHE A 134 -4.94 -12.12 -25.56
C PHE A 134 -3.65 -12.88 -25.25
N ASP A 135 -2.62 -12.19 -24.81
CA ASP A 135 -1.39 -12.80 -24.32
C ASP A 135 -1.54 -13.17 -22.84
N LEU A 136 -1.94 -14.43 -22.62
CA LEU A 136 -2.16 -14.94 -21.26
C LEU A 136 -0.85 -15.03 -20.46
N ASP A 137 0.27 -15.26 -21.13
CA ASP A 137 1.58 -15.37 -20.47
C ASP A 137 2.02 -14.01 -19.95
N GLU A 138 1.70 -12.92 -20.65
CA GLU A 138 1.96 -11.56 -20.18
C GLU A 138 0.98 -11.13 -19.09
N ILE A 139 -0.33 -11.37 -19.27
CA ILE A 139 -1.39 -11.03 -18.29
C ILE A 139 -1.14 -11.75 -16.95
N PHE A 140 -0.80 -13.04 -16.99
CA PHE A 140 -0.50 -13.85 -15.82
C PHE A 140 1.00 -13.99 -15.57
N SER A 141 1.79 -13.02 -16.02
CA SER A 141 3.21 -13.00 -15.69
C SER A 141 3.41 -13.10 -14.17
N THR A 142 4.52 -13.68 -13.75
CA THR A 142 4.85 -13.86 -12.33
C THR A 142 4.80 -12.53 -11.57
N ALA A 143 5.22 -11.43 -12.20
CA ALA A 143 5.14 -10.10 -11.62
C ALA A 143 3.69 -9.67 -11.37
N THR A 144 2.82 -9.83 -12.36
CA THR A 144 1.39 -9.48 -12.26
C THR A 144 0.72 -10.29 -11.15
N VAL A 145 0.98 -11.59 -11.06
CA VAL A 145 0.45 -12.46 -10.01
C VAL A 145 0.90 -11.97 -8.63
N PHE A 146 2.16 -11.60 -8.46
CA PHE A 146 2.64 -11.02 -7.20
C PHE A 146 1.93 -9.71 -6.85
N PHE A 147 1.71 -8.82 -7.81
CA PHE A 147 0.99 -7.57 -7.58
C PHE A 147 -0.49 -7.78 -7.22
N LEU A 148 -1.16 -8.74 -7.85
CA LEU A 148 -2.55 -9.09 -7.53
C LEU A 148 -2.68 -9.63 -6.10
N TRP A 149 -1.79 -10.52 -5.68
CA TRP A 149 -1.77 -11.03 -4.31
C TRP A 149 -1.37 -9.95 -3.30
N ALA A 150 -0.46 -9.05 -3.66
CA ALA A 150 -0.13 -7.89 -2.83
C ALA A 150 -1.35 -6.99 -2.62
N ALA A 151 -2.07 -6.64 -3.69
CA ALA A 151 -3.30 -5.85 -3.60
C ALA A 151 -4.37 -6.52 -2.73
N THR A 152 -4.52 -7.84 -2.87
CA THR A 152 -5.45 -8.65 -2.06
C THR A 152 -5.06 -8.65 -0.58
N SER A 153 -3.76 -8.85 -0.28
CA SER A 153 -3.25 -8.82 1.10
C SER A 153 -3.48 -7.47 1.76
N TRP A 154 -3.23 -6.38 1.04
CA TRP A 154 -3.52 -5.02 1.52
C TRP A 154 -5.01 -4.78 1.73
N ALA A 155 -5.87 -5.24 0.83
CA ALA A 155 -7.32 -5.11 0.97
C ALA A 155 -7.82 -5.85 2.22
N LEU A 156 -7.38 -7.08 2.45
CA LEU A 156 -7.70 -7.84 3.66
C LEU A 156 -7.19 -7.14 4.93
N MET A 157 -5.96 -6.62 4.90
CA MET A 157 -5.39 -5.80 5.98
C MET A 157 -6.27 -4.58 6.29
N SER A 158 -6.71 -3.86 5.26
CA SER A 158 -7.56 -2.68 5.41
C SER A 158 -8.91 -3.02 6.04
N VAL A 159 -9.52 -4.14 5.65
CA VAL A 159 -10.78 -4.63 6.24
C VAL A 159 -10.57 -5.07 7.70
N ALA A 160 -9.46 -5.75 7.99
CA ALA A 160 -9.13 -6.18 9.36
C ALA A 160 -8.92 -4.97 10.29
N THR A 161 -8.12 -3.98 9.87
CA THR A 161 -7.86 -2.77 10.66
C THR A 161 -9.13 -1.94 10.90
N ALA A 162 -10.07 -1.91 9.97
CA ALA A 162 -11.35 -1.23 10.13
C ALA A 162 -12.22 -1.82 11.26
N GLN A 163 -11.93 -3.02 11.76
CA GLN A 163 -12.60 -3.62 12.92
C GLN A 163 -12.08 -3.07 14.26
N SER A 164 -10.93 -2.39 14.26
CA SER A 164 -10.37 -1.73 15.45
C SER A 164 -10.98 -0.34 15.61
N LYS A 165 -11.83 -0.16 16.63
CA LYS A 165 -12.55 1.11 16.86
C LYS A 165 -12.17 1.82 18.15
N SER A 166 -11.54 1.12 19.09
CA SER A 166 -11.26 1.59 20.45
C SER A 166 -9.82 2.03 20.69
N VAL A 167 -8.96 1.90 19.69
CA VAL A 167 -7.52 2.16 19.78
C VAL A 167 -7.13 3.25 18.79
N SER A 168 -6.20 4.11 19.19
CA SER A 168 -5.61 5.08 18.27
C SER A 168 -5.03 4.36 17.04
N PRO A 169 -5.33 4.80 15.82
CA PRO A 169 -4.78 4.21 14.60
C PRO A 169 -3.24 4.20 14.58
N ILE A 170 -2.58 5.22 15.16
CA ILE A 170 -1.13 5.29 15.24
C ILE A 170 -0.58 4.20 16.19
N LEU A 171 -1.27 3.97 17.32
CA LEU A 171 -0.90 2.91 18.25
C LEU A 171 -1.09 1.53 17.61
N LEU A 172 -2.21 1.32 16.91
CA LEU A 172 -2.45 0.06 16.19
C LEU A 172 -1.37 -0.18 15.14
N SER A 173 -1.01 0.84 14.37
CA SER A 173 0.07 0.77 13.38
C SER A 173 1.42 0.43 14.00
N PHE A 174 1.75 1.03 15.15
CA PHE A 174 2.95 0.71 15.91
C PHE A 174 3.04 -0.77 16.26
N TYR A 175 1.96 -1.34 16.82
CA TYR A 175 1.91 -2.78 17.14
C TYR A 175 1.99 -3.66 15.89
N ILE A 176 1.34 -3.26 14.79
CA ILE A 176 1.43 -3.97 13.51
C ILE A 176 2.88 -4.03 13.02
N TYR A 177 3.60 -2.91 13.03
CA TYR A 177 5.01 -2.86 12.58
C TYR A 177 5.94 -3.62 13.53
N LEU A 178 5.73 -3.50 14.84
CA LEU A 178 6.48 -4.24 15.84
C LEU A 178 6.31 -5.75 15.66
N ILE A 179 5.06 -6.22 15.55
CA ILE A 179 4.76 -7.66 15.36
C ILE A 179 5.28 -8.14 14.01
N ALA A 180 5.15 -7.34 12.94
CA ALA A 180 5.70 -7.69 11.62
C ALA A 180 7.23 -7.87 11.66
N THR A 181 7.94 -6.98 12.38
CA THR A 181 9.39 -7.09 12.59
C THR A 181 9.71 -8.37 13.36
N LEU A 182 9.07 -8.58 14.51
CA LEU A 182 9.32 -9.76 15.35
C LEU A 182 8.99 -11.07 14.62
N PHE A 183 7.83 -11.12 13.97
CA PHE A 183 7.42 -12.30 13.19
C PHE A 183 8.44 -12.63 12.11
N ASN A 184 8.82 -11.65 11.29
CA ASN A 184 9.75 -11.90 10.19
C ASN A 184 11.14 -12.27 10.72
N THR A 185 11.62 -11.60 11.76
CA THR A 185 12.95 -11.89 12.35
C THR A 185 12.97 -13.28 13.00
N VAL A 186 11.92 -13.70 13.71
CA VAL A 186 11.89 -15.00 14.39
C VAL A 186 11.78 -16.16 13.40
N PHE A 187 10.89 -16.04 12.40
CA PHE A 187 10.63 -17.15 11.48
C PHE A 187 11.58 -17.20 10.28
N PHE A 188 12.29 -16.12 9.97
CA PHE A 188 13.14 -16.00 8.80
C PHE A 188 14.54 -15.44 9.13
N TYR A 189 15.04 -15.66 10.36
CA TYR A 189 16.31 -15.09 10.83
C TYR A 189 17.49 -15.50 9.95
N GLU A 190 17.49 -16.72 9.40
CA GLU A 190 18.55 -17.21 8.51
C GLU A 190 18.62 -16.44 7.19
N ASN A 191 17.53 -15.79 6.79
CA ASN A 191 17.44 -15.01 5.58
C ASN A 191 17.76 -13.50 5.80
N VAL A 192 18.08 -13.11 7.03
CA VAL A 192 18.37 -11.72 7.39
C VAL A 192 19.84 -11.60 7.74
N SER A 193 20.61 -10.96 6.87
CA SER A 193 22.04 -10.74 7.10
C SER A 193 22.31 -9.43 7.83
N GLY A 194 23.39 -9.38 8.62
CA GLY A 194 23.88 -8.13 9.21
C GLY A 194 24.67 -7.24 8.23
N SER A 195 24.80 -7.65 6.97
CA SER A 195 25.62 -6.96 5.97
C SER A 195 25.13 -5.58 5.57
N VAL A 196 23.89 -5.24 5.91
CA VAL A 196 23.26 -3.93 5.59
C VAL A 196 24.07 -2.74 6.12
N PHE A 197 24.80 -2.89 7.21
CA PHE A 197 25.64 -1.82 7.76
C PHE A 197 26.82 -1.43 6.86
N ASN A 198 27.19 -2.29 5.91
CA ASN A 198 28.24 -2.05 4.93
C ASN A 198 27.72 -1.52 3.57
N MET A 199 26.41 -1.28 3.47
CA MET A 199 25.77 -0.78 2.25
C MET A 199 26.04 0.71 2.05
N ASP A 200 25.98 1.12 0.79
CA ASP A 200 26.23 2.50 0.35
C ASP A 200 25.10 3.49 0.71
N ALA A 201 25.32 4.76 0.35
CA ALA A 201 24.35 5.82 0.59
C ALA A 201 23.04 5.62 -0.18
N ILE A 202 23.08 4.98 -1.35
CA ILE A 202 21.86 4.73 -2.16
C ILE A 202 20.95 3.78 -1.41
N PHE A 203 21.49 2.71 -0.84
CA PHE A 203 20.73 1.80 0.01
C PHE A 203 20.07 2.55 1.17
N TRP A 204 20.87 3.32 1.94
CA TRP A 204 20.38 4.01 3.14
C TRP A 204 19.31 5.06 2.81
N VAL A 205 19.50 5.84 1.76
CA VAL A 205 18.49 6.82 1.32
C VAL A 205 17.17 6.12 1.00
N ASN A 206 17.20 5.03 0.23
CA ASN A 206 15.97 4.34 -0.19
C ASN A 206 15.27 3.63 0.98
N ILE A 207 16.00 2.96 1.89
CA ILE A 207 15.37 2.30 3.03
C ILE A 207 14.78 3.33 4.03
N LEU A 208 15.44 4.47 4.22
CA LEU A 208 14.92 5.55 5.07
C LEU A 208 13.72 6.26 4.42
N LEU A 209 13.75 6.54 3.12
CA LEU A 209 12.61 7.07 2.39
C LEU A 209 11.40 6.14 2.53
N MET A 210 11.61 4.84 2.34
CA MET A 210 10.54 3.84 2.43
C MET A 210 10.01 3.69 3.85
N SER A 211 10.86 3.69 4.86
CA SER A 211 10.50 3.47 6.27
C SER A 211 9.95 4.73 6.93
N ILE A 212 10.62 5.87 6.78
CA ILE A 212 10.30 7.12 7.46
C ILE A 212 9.31 7.94 6.63
N ALA A 213 9.67 8.30 5.40
CA ALA A 213 8.84 9.20 4.60
C ALA A 213 7.53 8.50 4.18
N SER A 214 7.63 7.27 3.61
CA SER A 214 6.45 6.57 3.12
C SER A 214 5.62 5.93 4.25
N THR A 215 6.26 5.36 5.27
CA THR A 215 5.51 4.61 6.30
C THR A 215 5.24 5.46 7.53
N THR A 216 6.24 5.99 8.23
CA THR A 216 5.98 6.76 9.47
C THR A 216 5.29 8.10 9.17
N PHE A 217 5.89 8.94 8.31
CA PHE A 217 5.36 10.28 8.03
C PHE A 217 4.04 10.21 7.25
N ALA A 218 4.00 9.53 6.12
CA ALA A 218 2.81 9.54 5.26
C ALA A 218 1.59 8.91 5.95
N ALA A 219 1.77 7.80 6.68
CA ALA A 219 0.69 7.20 7.45
C ALA A 219 0.19 8.12 8.57
N THR A 220 1.10 8.77 9.32
CA THR A 220 0.73 9.72 10.38
C THR A 220 -0.05 10.91 9.81
N VAL A 221 0.44 11.50 8.71
CA VAL A 221 -0.24 12.62 8.03
C VAL A 221 -1.61 12.20 7.50
N TYR A 222 -1.71 10.98 6.95
CA TYR A 222 -2.97 10.45 6.44
C TYR A 222 -3.99 10.26 7.57
N VAL A 223 -3.57 9.63 8.69
CA VAL A 223 -4.41 9.43 9.88
C VAL A 223 -4.86 10.76 10.46
N ALA A 224 -3.97 11.73 10.62
CA ALA A 224 -4.31 13.07 11.11
C ALA A 224 -5.30 13.77 10.16
N GLY A 225 -5.11 13.63 8.86
CA GLY A 225 -6.05 14.13 7.86
C GLY A 225 -7.43 13.49 7.97
N MET A 226 -7.49 12.16 8.14
CA MET A 226 -8.75 11.43 8.33
C MET A 226 -9.50 11.88 9.59
N GLN A 227 -8.79 12.17 10.67
CA GLN A 227 -9.40 12.70 11.88
C GLN A 227 -9.98 14.11 11.69
N ARG A 228 -9.30 14.97 10.90
CA ARG A 228 -9.69 16.36 10.69
C ARG A 228 -10.75 16.56 9.60
N TRP A 229 -10.65 15.83 8.48
CA TRP A 229 -11.47 16.02 7.28
C TRP A 229 -12.34 14.79 6.94
N GLY A 230 -12.25 13.72 7.73
CA GLY A 230 -13.00 12.50 7.53
C GLY A 230 -12.69 11.84 6.18
N SER A 231 -13.70 11.23 5.57
CA SER A 231 -13.56 10.52 4.29
C SER A 231 -13.10 11.38 3.11
N LYS A 232 -13.16 12.72 3.22
CA LYS A 232 -12.64 13.62 2.17
C LYS A 232 -11.13 13.39 1.92
N CYS A 233 -10.38 12.90 2.92
CA CYS A 233 -8.96 12.59 2.77
C CYS A 233 -8.67 11.45 1.79
N THR A 234 -9.59 10.51 1.60
CA THR A 234 -9.39 9.38 0.68
C THR A 234 -9.23 9.81 -0.77
N VAL A 235 -9.72 11.02 -1.12
CA VAL A 235 -9.53 11.60 -2.45
C VAL A 235 -8.05 11.74 -2.82
N PHE A 236 -7.22 12.07 -1.84
CA PHE A 236 -5.79 12.25 -2.09
C PHE A 236 -5.10 10.95 -2.50
N THR A 237 -5.59 9.78 -2.06
CA THR A 237 -4.99 8.49 -2.45
C THR A 237 -5.09 8.22 -3.96
N PHE A 238 -6.04 8.87 -4.64
CA PHE A 238 -6.17 8.78 -6.09
C PHE A 238 -5.01 9.41 -6.87
N LEU A 239 -4.17 10.20 -6.19
CA LEU A 239 -2.95 10.76 -6.79
C LEU A 239 -1.81 9.73 -6.84
N VAL A 240 -1.85 8.70 -5.99
CA VAL A 240 -0.74 7.74 -5.85
C VAL A 240 -0.41 7.03 -7.17
N PRO A 241 -1.35 6.43 -7.91
CA PRO A 241 -1.03 5.74 -9.16
C PRO A 241 -0.36 6.65 -10.19
N PHE A 242 -0.78 7.92 -10.28
CA PHE A 242 -0.16 8.88 -11.20
C PHE A 242 1.25 9.27 -10.77
N PHE A 243 1.46 9.49 -9.46
CA PHE A 243 2.81 9.76 -8.95
C PHE A 243 3.76 8.58 -9.14
N VAL A 244 3.28 7.34 -8.99
CA VAL A 244 4.10 6.14 -9.24
C VAL A 244 4.57 6.09 -10.69
N ILE A 245 3.68 6.34 -11.66
CA ILE A 245 4.01 6.37 -13.09
C ILE A 245 5.07 7.45 -13.37
N ILE A 246 4.86 8.66 -12.85
CA ILE A 246 5.79 9.77 -13.05
C ILE A 246 7.16 9.48 -12.42
N LEU A 247 7.17 9.01 -11.16
CA LEU A 247 8.42 8.71 -10.45
C LEU A 247 9.17 7.52 -11.08
N GLY A 248 8.46 6.50 -11.56
CA GLY A 248 9.07 5.38 -12.28
C GLY A 248 9.73 5.83 -13.58
N ALA A 249 9.06 6.71 -14.34
CA ALA A 249 9.65 7.28 -15.55
C ALA A 249 10.88 8.15 -15.26
N VAL A 250 10.80 9.01 -14.23
CA VAL A 250 11.89 9.96 -13.91
C VAL A 250 13.11 9.28 -13.29
N PHE A 251 12.90 8.37 -12.33
CA PHE A 251 14.00 7.80 -11.55
C PHE A 251 14.47 6.43 -12.03
N LEU A 252 13.60 5.66 -12.70
CA LEU A 252 13.93 4.32 -13.18
C LEU A 252 14.02 4.23 -14.70
N GLY A 253 13.67 5.31 -15.43
CA GLY A 253 13.63 5.29 -16.89
C GLY A 253 12.55 4.37 -17.47
N GLU A 254 11.51 4.05 -16.68
CA GLU A 254 10.42 3.18 -17.13
C GLU A 254 9.58 3.88 -18.20
N ALA A 255 9.21 3.15 -19.26
CA ALA A 255 8.34 3.69 -20.30
C ALA A 255 6.94 3.97 -19.74
N ILE A 256 6.39 5.13 -20.07
CA ILE A 256 5.03 5.50 -19.72
C ILE A 256 4.07 4.79 -20.68
N GLN A 257 3.38 3.76 -20.20
CA GLN A 257 2.37 3.04 -20.96
C GLN A 257 1.03 3.78 -20.90
N LEU A 258 0.47 4.09 -22.05
CA LEU A 258 -0.84 4.77 -22.14
C LEU A 258 -1.96 3.92 -21.56
N SER A 259 -1.93 2.61 -21.75
CA SER A 259 -2.84 1.66 -21.11
C SER A 259 -2.87 1.78 -19.59
N THR A 260 -1.71 1.91 -18.98
CA THR A 260 -1.59 2.11 -17.51
C THR A 260 -2.21 3.45 -17.08
N ILE A 261 -2.01 4.53 -17.83
CA ILE A 261 -2.62 5.83 -17.54
C ILE A 261 -4.14 5.76 -17.68
N PHE A 262 -4.66 5.28 -18.82
CA PHE A 262 -6.11 5.20 -19.05
C PHE A 262 -6.78 4.25 -18.06
N GLY A 263 -6.18 3.09 -17.78
CA GLY A 263 -6.67 2.17 -16.79
C GLY A 263 -6.70 2.76 -15.37
N ALA A 264 -5.66 3.51 -14.97
CA ALA A 264 -5.64 4.24 -13.71
C ALA A 264 -6.74 5.31 -13.63
N MET A 265 -6.99 6.05 -14.71
CA MET A 265 -8.08 7.04 -14.76
C MET A 265 -9.46 6.38 -14.60
N LEU A 266 -9.70 5.24 -15.24
CA LEU A 266 -10.95 4.49 -15.12
C LEU A 266 -11.14 3.93 -13.71
N THR A 267 -10.12 3.31 -13.12
CA THR A 267 -10.19 2.77 -11.76
C THR A 267 -10.36 3.86 -10.70
N VAL A 268 -9.70 5.00 -10.85
CA VAL A 268 -9.90 6.17 -9.99
C VAL A 268 -11.34 6.68 -10.11
N SER A 269 -11.90 6.74 -11.31
CA SER A 269 -13.30 7.13 -11.53
C SER A 269 -14.27 6.16 -10.85
N ALA A 270 -14.01 4.85 -10.93
CA ALA A 270 -14.77 3.83 -10.22
C ALA A 270 -14.73 4.05 -8.70
N LEU A 271 -13.55 4.34 -8.14
CA LEU A 271 -13.36 4.60 -6.71
C LEU A 271 -14.08 5.88 -6.26
N MET A 272 -14.08 6.93 -7.08
CA MET A 272 -14.86 8.14 -6.80
C MET A 272 -16.36 7.84 -6.74
N LEU A 273 -16.87 6.98 -7.63
CA LEU A 273 -18.26 6.52 -7.61
C LEU A 273 -18.57 5.73 -6.34
N ILE A 274 -17.76 4.76 -5.95
CA ILE A 274 -17.94 3.96 -4.73
C ILE A 274 -18.04 4.85 -3.49
N ASN A 275 -17.12 5.83 -3.39
CA ASN A 275 -17.02 6.69 -2.22
C ASN A 275 -18.01 7.89 -2.23
N ASN A 276 -18.93 7.98 -3.19
CA ASN A 276 -19.84 9.11 -3.37
C ASN A 276 -19.14 10.47 -3.50
N ILE A 277 -17.93 10.48 -4.04
CA ILE A 277 -17.15 11.69 -4.24
C ILE A 277 -17.54 12.30 -5.60
N SER A 278 -18.04 13.53 -5.60
CA SER A 278 -18.30 14.28 -6.83
C SER A 278 -17.22 15.33 -7.05
N LEU A 279 -16.89 15.62 -8.32
CA LEU A 279 -15.95 16.70 -8.66
C LEU A 279 -16.38 18.08 -8.10
N LYS A 280 -17.69 18.25 -7.85
CA LYS A 280 -18.23 19.47 -7.21
C LYS A 280 -17.86 19.54 -5.72
N SER A 281 -17.77 18.41 -5.02
CA SER A 281 -17.40 18.39 -3.61
C SER A 281 -15.90 18.64 -3.35
N LEU A 282 -15.08 18.65 -4.40
CA LEU A 282 -13.66 18.97 -4.33
C LEU A 282 -13.38 20.48 -4.40
N ARG A 283 -14.38 21.29 -4.81
CA ARG A 283 -14.27 22.76 -4.94
C ARG A 283 -14.82 23.53 -3.73
N SER A 284 -15.45 22.86 -2.79
CA SER A 284 -15.99 23.40 -1.53
C SER A 284 -15.07 23.01 -0.35
#